data_722cc7e9c8407904e4332078feb632c4
#
_entry.id   722cc7e9c8407904e4332078feb632c4
#
_cell.length_a   1.000
_cell.length_b   1.000
_cell.length_c   1.000
_cell.angle_alpha   90.00
_cell.angle_beta   90.00
_cell.angle_gamma   90.00
#
_symmetry.space_group_name_H-M   'P 1'
#
loop_
_entity.id
_entity.type
_entity.pdbx_description
1 polymer ?
#
loop_
_entity_poly.entity_id
_entity_poly.type
_entity_poly.pdbx_seq_one_letter_code
_entity_poly.pdbx_strand_id
1 'polypeptide(L)'
;AVLAQATKAVLVMEGYQITAADDVAGVISTAKFAQKLSPAEVDCGTTLGIDYLKDNRTTNTVAVGAVVADGVVTLRTSIEGYYAPQATHLGCVSRGTIENRLLELIAQQAKKTP
;
A
#
# COMPACT_ATOMS: atom_id res chain seq x y z
N ALA A 1 -2.74 15.80 -14.33
CA ALA A 1 -1.51 15.26 -14.94
C ALA A 1 -0.36 15.25 -13.95
N VAL A 2 -0.12 16.34 -13.22
CA VAL A 2 0.98 16.42 -12.24
C VAL A 2 0.80 15.42 -11.13
N LEU A 3 -0.41 15.32 -10.55
CA LEU A 3 -0.69 14.38 -9.46
C LEU A 3 -0.58 12.92 -9.92
N ALA A 4 -1.05 12.61 -11.13
CA ALA A 4 -0.94 11.25 -11.66
C ALA A 4 0.52 10.85 -11.83
N GLN A 5 1.35 11.73 -12.36
CA GLN A 5 2.78 11.47 -12.53
C GLN A 5 3.49 11.36 -11.19
N ALA A 6 3.16 12.23 -10.23
CA ALA A 6 3.73 12.18 -8.89
C ALA A 6 3.36 10.87 -8.19
N THR A 7 2.12 10.42 -8.33
CA THR A 7 1.65 9.15 -7.76
C THR A 7 2.43 7.97 -8.34
N LYS A 8 2.58 7.92 -9.65
CA LYS A 8 3.37 6.85 -10.31
C LYS A 8 4.81 6.85 -9.82
N ALA A 9 5.44 8.03 -9.76
CA ALA A 9 6.83 8.15 -9.33
C ALA A 9 7.01 7.66 -7.89
N VAL A 10 6.14 8.07 -6.97
CA VAL A 10 6.22 7.65 -5.57
C VAL A 10 6.02 6.15 -5.44
N LEU A 11 5.05 5.57 -6.13
CA LEU A 11 4.81 4.12 -6.05
C LEU A 11 6.03 3.34 -6.52
N VAL A 12 6.66 3.75 -7.62
CA VAL A 12 7.86 3.10 -8.12
C VAL A 12 9.03 3.25 -7.16
N MET A 13 9.22 4.46 -6.60
CA MET A 13 10.30 4.72 -5.65
C MET A 13 10.14 3.92 -4.36
N GLU A 14 8.90 3.64 -3.94
CA GLU A 14 8.61 2.86 -2.74
C GLU A 14 8.62 1.35 -2.99
N GLY A 15 8.93 0.93 -4.21
CA GLY A 15 9.13 -0.48 -4.53
C GLY A 15 7.96 -1.17 -5.20
N TYR A 16 6.85 -0.48 -5.44
CA TYR A 16 5.68 -1.07 -6.08
C TYR A 16 5.88 -1.16 -7.60
N GLN A 17 5.37 -2.22 -8.19
CA GLN A 17 5.36 -2.39 -9.64
C GLN A 17 3.99 -2.00 -10.19
N ILE A 18 3.96 -0.97 -11.02
CA ILE A 18 2.72 -0.53 -11.66
C ILE A 18 2.33 -1.54 -12.74
N THR A 19 1.13 -2.10 -12.63
CA THR A 19 0.61 -3.09 -13.58
C THR A 19 -0.39 -2.50 -14.55
N ALA A 20 -1.06 -1.42 -14.15
CA ALA A 20 -2.03 -0.75 -15.00
C ALA A 20 -2.06 0.74 -14.63
N ALA A 21 -2.13 1.58 -15.64
CA ALA A 21 -2.31 3.02 -15.45
C ALA A 21 -3.13 3.56 -16.62
N ASP A 22 -4.23 4.23 -16.30
CA ASP A 22 -5.11 4.86 -17.26
C ASP A 22 -5.14 6.37 -16.95
N ASP A 23 -4.44 7.15 -17.78
CA ASP A 23 -4.32 8.58 -17.55
C ASP A 23 -5.64 9.33 -17.80
N VAL A 24 -6.52 8.78 -18.64
CA VAL A 24 -7.83 9.39 -18.91
C VAL A 24 -8.77 9.17 -17.71
N ALA A 25 -8.86 7.94 -17.21
CA ALA A 25 -9.68 7.63 -16.04
C ALA A 25 -9.02 8.02 -14.73
N GLY A 26 -7.70 8.26 -14.71
CA GLY A 26 -6.96 8.61 -13.51
C GLY A 26 -6.75 7.43 -12.58
N VAL A 27 -6.73 6.20 -13.09
CA VAL A 27 -6.62 4.99 -12.28
C VAL A 27 -5.22 4.39 -12.42
N ILE A 28 -4.61 4.04 -11.30
CA ILE A 28 -3.30 3.41 -11.23
C ILE A 28 -3.39 2.20 -10.31
N SER A 29 -2.87 1.07 -10.75
CA SER A 29 -2.86 -0.16 -9.95
C SER A 29 -1.47 -0.77 -9.91
N THR A 30 -1.14 -1.44 -8.81
CA THR A 30 0.15 -2.11 -8.64
C THR A 30 -0.04 -3.61 -8.42
N ALA A 31 1.02 -4.36 -8.70
CA ALA A 31 1.11 -5.76 -8.31
C ALA A 31 1.31 -5.86 -6.79
N LYS A 32 1.08 -7.05 -6.24
CA LYS A 32 1.40 -7.34 -4.84
C LYS A 32 2.90 -7.25 -4.62
N PHE A 33 3.27 -6.62 -3.52
CA PHE A 33 4.67 -6.40 -3.15
C PHE A 33 4.90 -6.95 -1.75
N ALA A 34 5.90 -7.83 -1.61
CA ALA A 34 6.26 -8.39 -0.32
C ALA A 34 6.89 -7.31 0.56
N GLN A 35 6.35 -7.11 1.74
CA GLN A 35 6.75 -6.02 2.62
C GLN A 35 6.62 -6.47 4.07
N LYS A 36 7.60 -6.14 4.91
CA LYS A 36 7.46 -6.41 6.33
C LYS A 36 6.67 -5.28 6.96
N LEU A 37 5.53 -5.63 7.57
CA LEU A 37 4.62 -4.68 8.19
C LEU A 37 4.59 -4.90 9.70
N SER A 38 4.32 -3.83 10.44
CA SER A 38 4.20 -3.87 11.90
C SER A 38 2.74 -3.80 12.33
N PRO A 39 2.42 -4.22 13.57
CA PRO A 39 1.06 -4.07 14.10
C PRO A 39 0.57 -2.61 14.15
N ALA A 40 1.48 -1.65 14.20
CA ALA A 40 1.14 -0.23 14.16
C ALA A 40 0.63 0.22 12.79
N GLU A 41 1.02 -0.48 11.73
CA GLU A 41 0.64 -0.13 10.36
C GLU A 41 -0.62 -0.82 9.90
N VAL A 42 -0.80 -2.09 10.28
CA VAL A 42 -1.93 -2.91 9.84
C VAL A 42 -2.38 -3.85 10.95
N ASP A 43 -3.63 -4.30 10.84
CA ASP A 43 -4.21 -5.31 11.72
C ASP A 43 -4.45 -6.58 10.91
N CYS A 44 -3.67 -7.61 11.19
CA CYS A 44 -3.81 -8.94 10.58
C CYS A 44 -4.42 -9.96 11.55
N GLY A 45 -4.88 -9.51 12.71
CA GLY A 45 -5.47 -10.38 13.71
C GLY A 45 -4.46 -10.93 14.70
N THR A 46 -4.96 -11.74 15.63
CA THR A 46 -4.16 -12.32 16.70
C THR A 46 -4.39 -13.83 16.80
N THR A 47 -3.42 -14.53 17.36
CA THR A 47 -3.56 -15.93 17.75
C THR A 47 -3.08 -16.07 19.19
N LEU A 48 -3.89 -16.70 20.05
CA LEU A 48 -3.60 -16.87 21.47
C LEU A 48 -3.30 -15.52 22.17
N GLY A 49 -3.97 -14.45 21.73
CA GLY A 49 -3.78 -13.11 22.28
C GLY A 49 -2.53 -12.37 21.79
N ILE A 50 -1.77 -12.95 20.89
CA ILE A 50 -0.55 -12.35 20.32
C ILE A 50 -0.81 -11.98 18.88
N ASP A 51 -0.43 -10.75 18.51
CA ASP A 51 -0.59 -10.27 17.14
C ASP A 51 0.29 -11.09 16.17
N TYR A 52 -0.30 -11.54 15.07
CA TYR A 52 0.43 -12.30 14.04
C TYR A 52 1.66 -11.56 13.54
N LEU A 53 1.62 -10.24 13.44
CA LEU A 53 2.72 -9.45 12.90
C LEU A 53 3.92 -9.36 13.84
N LYS A 54 3.76 -9.74 15.10
CA LYS A 54 4.87 -9.86 16.05
C LYS A 54 5.68 -11.14 15.84
N ASP A 55 5.14 -12.08 15.08
CA ASP A 55 5.83 -13.31 14.73
C ASP A 55 6.54 -13.14 13.39
N ASN A 56 7.87 -13.34 13.38
CA ASN A 56 8.68 -13.15 12.17
C ASN A 56 8.42 -14.21 11.09
N ARG A 57 7.61 -15.24 11.37
CA ARG A 57 7.19 -16.24 10.37
C ARG A 57 5.94 -15.79 9.59
N THR A 58 5.38 -14.65 9.94
CA THR A 58 4.30 -14.04 9.19
C THR A 58 4.86 -13.18 8.07
N THR A 59 4.38 -13.39 6.85
CA THR A 59 4.76 -12.59 5.69
C THR A 59 3.57 -11.76 5.23
N ASN A 60 3.85 -10.60 4.62
CA ASN A 60 2.81 -9.71 4.12
C ASN A 60 3.04 -9.33 2.67
N THR A 61 1.95 -9.10 1.95
CA THR A 61 1.97 -8.47 0.64
C THR A 61 1.03 -7.29 0.62
N VAL A 62 1.41 -6.24 -0.12
CA VAL A 62 0.62 -5.03 -0.26
C VAL A 62 0.47 -4.71 -1.74
N ALA A 63 -0.75 -4.44 -2.17
CA ALA A 63 -1.02 -3.86 -3.48
C ALA A 63 -1.70 -2.51 -3.27
N VAL A 64 -1.43 -1.55 -4.13
CA VAL A 64 -1.98 -0.21 -4.03
C VAL A 64 -2.81 0.11 -5.26
N GLY A 65 -4.00 0.65 -5.06
CA GLY A 65 -4.81 1.24 -6.09
C GLY A 65 -4.94 2.73 -5.83
N ALA A 66 -4.82 3.53 -6.87
CA ALA A 66 -4.95 4.98 -6.76
C ALA A 66 -5.94 5.50 -7.79
N VAL A 67 -6.73 6.48 -7.39
CA VAL A 67 -7.61 7.24 -8.29
C VAL A 67 -7.24 8.70 -8.15
N VAL A 68 -6.92 9.34 -9.28
CA VAL A 68 -6.60 10.76 -9.33
C VAL A 68 -7.72 11.47 -10.10
N ALA A 69 -8.48 12.29 -9.40
CA ALA A 69 -9.62 13.01 -9.99
C ALA A 69 -9.80 14.35 -9.27
N ASP A 70 -10.10 15.39 -10.04
CA ASP A 70 -10.43 16.72 -9.52
C ASP A 70 -9.37 17.28 -8.54
N GLY A 71 -8.10 17.02 -8.81
CA GLY A 71 -7.02 17.48 -7.96
C GLY A 71 -6.86 16.69 -6.66
N VAL A 72 -7.52 15.54 -6.54
CA VAL A 72 -7.50 14.70 -5.34
C VAL A 72 -6.98 13.31 -5.69
N VAL A 73 -6.08 12.81 -4.85
CA VAL A 73 -5.58 11.42 -4.94
C VAL A 73 -6.24 10.60 -3.85
N THR A 74 -6.92 9.53 -4.24
CA THR A 74 -7.50 8.57 -3.30
C THR A 74 -6.71 7.27 -3.42
N LEU A 75 -6.21 6.78 -2.29
CA LEU A 75 -5.46 5.52 -2.23
C LEU A 75 -6.25 4.44 -1.52
N ARG A 76 -6.18 3.23 -2.07
CA ARG A 76 -6.68 2.03 -1.41
C ARG A 76 -5.56 1.01 -1.39
N THR A 77 -5.43 0.30 -0.28
CA THR A 77 -4.45 -0.77 -0.14
C THR A 77 -5.17 -2.10 0.02
N SER A 78 -4.61 -3.12 -0.59
CA SER A 78 -5.02 -4.51 -0.39
C SER A 78 -3.86 -5.22 0.29
N ILE A 79 -4.08 -5.63 1.53
CA ILE A 79 -3.02 -6.19 2.37
C ILE A 79 -3.40 -7.62 2.76
N GLU A 80 -2.49 -8.54 2.51
CA GLU A 80 -2.67 -9.95 2.86
C GLU A 80 -1.50 -10.40 3.73
N GLY A 81 -1.77 -11.36 4.61
CA GLY A 81 -0.75 -11.99 5.42
C GLY A 81 -0.77 -13.50 5.26
N TYR A 82 0.34 -14.13 5.58
CA TYR A 82 0.45 -15.59 5.62
C TYR A 82 1.22 -16.00 6.85
N TYR A 83 0.60 -16.80 7.71
CA TYR A 83 1.22 -17.33 8.92
C TYR A 83 1.68 -18.76 8.65
N ALA A 84 2.97 -18.93 8.41
CA ALA A 84 3.56 -20.21 7.98
C ALA A 84 3.32 -21.37 8.96
N PRO A 85 3.45 -21.18 10.30
CA PRO A 85 3.30 -22.30 11.24
C PRO A 85 1.96 -23.02 11.16
N GLN A 86 0.90 -22.31 10.77
CA GLN A 86 -0.46 -22.88 10.66
C GLN A 86 -0.97 -22.91 9.23
N ALA A 87 -0.11 -22.53 8.25
CA ALA A 87 -0.49 -22.42 6.84
C ALA A 87 -1.78 -21.60 6.67
N THR A 88 -1.89 -20.48 7.40
CA THR A 88 -3.10 -19.69 7.47
C THR A 88 -2.94 -18.38 6.71
N HIS A 89 -3.88 -18.11 5.80
CA HIS A 89 -3.99 -16.82 5.13
C HIS A 89 -4.73 -15.83 6.01
N LEU A 90 -4.19 -14.62 6.13
CA LEU A 90 -4.72 -13.59 7.00
C LEU A 90 -5.29 -12.46 6.16
N GLY A 91 -6.52 -12.03 6.46
CA GLY A 91 -7.04 -10.77 5.96
C GLY A 91 -6.53 -9.64 6.84
N CYS A 92 -5.84 -8.68 6.24
CA CYS A 92 -5.29 -7.56 6.98
C CYS A 92 -6.04 -6.27 6.66
N VAL A 93 -6.18 -5.42 7.68
CA VAL A 93 -6.83 -4.11 7.55
C VAL A 93 -5.79 -3.03 7.83
N SER A 94 -5.66 -2.09 6.89
CA SER A 94 -4.77 -0.96 7.06
C SER A 94 -5.27 -0.04 8.17
N ARG A 95 -4.34 0.47 8.99
CA ARG A 95 -4.66 1.49 10.00
C ARG A 95 -4.54 2.91 9.45
N GLY A 96 -4.30 3.05 8.13
CA GLY A 96 -4.18 4.35 7.47
C GLY A 96 -2.75 4.87 7.40
N THR A 97 -1.80 4.28 8.10
CA THR A 97 -0.40 4.74 8.17
C THR A 97 0.27 4.67 6.79
N ILE A 98 0.07 3.58 6.07
CA ILE A 98 0.67 3.38 4.74
C ILE A 98 0.11 4.40 3.75
N GLU A 99 -1.21 4.56 3.70
CA GLU A 99 -1.87 5.49 2.81
C GLU A 99 -1.46 6.93 3.10
N ASN A 100 -1.44 7.32 4.39
CA ASN A 100 -1.07 8.68 4.78
C ASN A 100 0.38 8.98 4.42
N ARG A 101 1.29 8.03 4.61
CA ARG A 101 2.69 8.19 4.22
C ARG A 101 2.83 8.39 2.72
N LEU A 102 2.15 7.55 1.93
CA LEU A 102 2.18 7.65 0.48
C LEU A 102 1.59 8.97 -0.01
N LEU A 103 0.47 9.41 0.57
CA LEU A 103 -0.15 10.68 0.21
C LEU A 103 0.77 11.86 0.49
N GLU A 104 1.47 11.84 1.62
CA GLU A 104 2.45 12.88 1.97
C GLU A 104 3.61 12.90 0.95
N LEU A 105 4.15 11.74 0.59
CA LEU A 105 5.21 11.63 -0.39
C LEU A 105 4.75 12.11 -1.77
N ILE A 106 3.52 11.79 -2.15
CA ILE A 106 2.93 12.25 -3.42
C ILE A 106 2.81 13.77 -3.43
N ALA A 107 2.35 14.37 -2.33
CA ALA A 107 2.26 15.82 -2.24
C ALA A 107 3.63 16.48 -2.36
N GLN A 108 4.64 15.93 -1.73
CA GLN A 108 6.01 16.44 -1.85
C GLN A 108 6.56 16.31 -3.27
N GLN A 109 6.30 15.17 -3.91
CA GLN A 109 6.75 14.92 -5.29
C GLN A 109 6.06 15.86 -6.27
N ALA A 110 4.78 16.14 -6.07
CA ALA A 110 4.03 17.06 -6.93
C ALA A 110 4.59 18.48 -6.88
N LYS A 111 5.11 18.91 -5.73
CA LYS A 111 5.74 20.22 -5.57
C LYS A 111 7.07 20.34 -6.32
N LYS A 112 7.74 19.23 -6.58
CA LYS A 112 9.02 19.21 -7.29
C LYS A 112 8.85 19.24 -8.80
N THR A 113 7.63 19.01 -9.29
CA THR A 113 7.33 18.99 -10.73
C THR A 113 6.98 20.41 -11.17
N PRO A 114 7.70 20.98 -12.17
CA PRO A 114 7.42 22.32 -12.66
C PRO A 114 6.06 22.44 -13.36
#